data_c10a6a26b50f504afc6933f306edce9b
#
_entry.id   c10a6a26b50f504afc6933f306edce9b
#
_cell.length_a   1.000
_cell.length_b   1.000
_cell.length_c   1.000
_cell.angle_alpha   90.00
_cell.angle_beta   90.00
_cell.angle_gamma   90.00
#
_symmetry.space_group_name_H-M   'P 1'
#
loop_
_entity.id
_entity.type
_entity.pdbx_description
1 polymer ?
#
loop_
_entity_poly.entity_id
_entity_poly.type
_entity_poly.pdbx_seq_one_letter_code
_entity_poly.pdbx_strand_id
1 'polypeptide(L)'
;DWVCEMQHVILGAGPAGVAAAYDLSLLGHDVVICEREERPGGMLRYGIPAFRLPRNILDVELHNALRLGVQLRTGVEIGNGEGQVPMSKLESEFDAVLLATGCMAASPLPLRGEWETRDLRGIEGVEYGLDFLMQMHRGVAKTVGKRVAVVGAGFTALDCARVAARLGAAEVTIHIRTAEEYIPVTQEEIFEAKREGVRIKG
;
A
#
# COMPACT_ATOMS: atom_id res chain seq x y z
N ASP A 1 -29.61 -26.79 10.94
CA ASP A 1 -28.49 -25.87 10.72
C ASP A 1 -27.99 -26.07 9.29
N TRP A 2 -28.44 -25.19 8.38
CA TRP A 2 -28.03 -25.22 6.98
C TRP A 2 -26.84 -24.25 6.83
N VAL A 3 -25.65 -24.68 7.18
CA VAL A 3 -24.44 -24.04 6.70
C VAL A 3 -24.19 -24.60 5.30
N CYS A 4 -24.56 -23.83 4.29
CA CYS A 4 -24.16 -24.13 2.91
C CYS A 4 -22.65 -23.82 2.84
N GLU A 5 -21.81 -24.85 2.83
CA GLU A 5 -20.37 -24.69 2.58
C GLU A 5 -20.22 -24.17 1.16
N MET A 6 -19.80 -22.90 1.03
CA MET A 6 -19.53 -22.28 -0.25
C MET A 6 -18.01 -22.07 -0.39
N GLN A 7 -17.52 -22.22 -1.62
CA GLN A 7 -16.14 -21.91 -1.96
C GLN A 7 -16.01 -20.47 -2.42
N HIS A 8 -15.29 -19.66 -1.66
CA HIS A 8 -15.07 -18.25 -1.94
C HIS A 8 -13.64 -18.00 -2.42
N VAL A 9 -13.49 -17.16 -3.45
CA VAL A 9 -12.18 -16.61 -3.80
C VAL A 9 -12.14 -15.11 -3.55
N ILE A 10 -11.07 -14.64 -2.93
CA ILE A 10 -10.82 -13.23 -2.62
C ILE A 10 -9.61 -12.77 -3.42
N LEU A 11 -9.74 -11.68 -4.13
CA LEU A 11 -8.66 -11.08 -4.92
C LEU A 11 -8.01 -9.95 -4.15
N GLY A 12 -6.83 -10.24 -3.60
CA GLY A 12 -6.01 -9.34 -2.79
C GLY A 12 -5.96 -9.71 -1.31
N ALA A 13 -4.75 -9.87 -0.79
CA ALA A 13 -4.47 -10.13 0.62
C ALA A 13 -4.11 -8.84 1.40
N GLY A 14 -4.74 -7.73 1.05
CA GLY A 14 -4.73 -6.49 1.84
C GLY A 14 -5.68 -6.56 3.04
N PRO A 15 -5.81 -5.49 3.84
CA PRO A 15 -6.65 -5.47 5.04
C PRO A 15 -8.08 -5.98 4.81
N ALA A 16 -8.71 -5.52 3.73
CA ALA A 16 -10.09 -5.89 3.40
C ALA A 16 -10.23 -7.39 3.06
N GLY A 17 -9.31 -7.92 2.24
CA GLY A 17 -9.36 -9.33 1.84
C GLY A 17 -9.07 -10.26 3.01
N VAL A 18 -8.11 -9.93 3.86
CA VAL A 18 -7.78 -10.72 5.06
C VAL A 18 -8.91 -10.70 6.07
N ALA A 19 -9.53 -9.55 6.32
CA ALA A 19 -10.68 -9.45 7.22
C ALA A 19 -11.88 -10.28 6.69
N ALA A 20 -12.20 -10.15 5.40
CA ALA A 20 -13.27 -10.92 4.80
C ALA A 20 -12.99 -12.44 4.84
N ALA A 21 -11.75 -12.85 4.59
CA ALA A 21 -11.36 -14.26 4.68
C ALA A 21 -11.52 -14.80 6.11
N TYR A 22 -11.13 -14.03 7.10
CA TYR A 22 -11.29 -14.38 8.51
C TYR A 22 -12.78 -14.58 8.86
N ASP A 23 -13.62 -13.62 8.51
CA ASP A 23 -15.06 -13.67 8.84
C ASP A 23 -15.76 -14.82 8.10
N LEU A 24 -15.47 -15.03 6.80
CA LEU A 24 -16.03 -16.14 6.04
C LEU A 24 -15.60 -17.50 6.59
N SER A 25 -14.33 -17.64 7.00
CA SER A 25 -13.85 -18.88 7.62
C SER A 25 -14.51 -19.16 8.98
N LEU A 26 -14.82 -18.13 9.78
CA LEU A 26 -15.58 -18.27 11.03
C LEU A 26 -17.03 -18.73 10.78
N LEU A 27 -17.59 -18.38 9.61
CA LEU A 27 -18.92 -18.84 9.19
C LEU A 27 -18.91 -20.26 8.60
N GLY A 28 -17.74 -20.89 8.48
CA GLY A 28 -17.59 -22.26 8.01
C GLY A 28 -17.46 -22.39 6.47
N HIS A 29 -17.11 -21.32 5.77
CA HIS A 29 -16.88 -21.34 4.34
C HIS A 29 -15.43 -21.69 3.98
N ASP A 30 -15.23 -22.34 2.86
CA ASP A 30 -13.90 -22.55 2.27
C ASP A 30 -13.45 -21.27 1.57
N VAL A 31 -12.27 -20.76 1.94
CA VAL A 31 -11.76 -19.48 1.43
C VAL A 31 -10.38 -19.63 0.80
N VAL A 32 -10.24 -19.12 -0.42
CA VAL A 32 -8.97 -18.96 -1.12
C VAL A 32 -8.70 -17.47 -1.32
N ILE A 33 -7.50 -17.01 -0.98
CA ILE A 33 -7.04 -15.66 -1.34
C ILE A 33 -6.01 -15.78 -2.46
N CYS A 34 -6.21 -15.04 -3.54
CA CYS A 34 -5.22 -14.82 -4.59
C CYS A 34 -4.57 -13.45 -4.39
N GLU A 35 -3.26 -13.42 -4.17
CA GLU A 35 -2.47 -12.20 -3.99
C GLU A 35 -1.39 -12.09 -5.05
N ARG A 36 -1.31 -10.94 -5.71
CA ARG A 36 -0.32 -10.65 -6.74
C ARG A 36 1.11 -10.56 -6.20
N GLU A 37 1.27 -9.97 -5.04
CA GLU A 37 2.57 -9.80 -4.41
C GLU A 37 3.06 -11.13 -3.80
N GLU A 38 4.37 -11.23 -3.56
CA GLU A 38 4.97 -12.41 -2.93
C GLU A 38 4.53 -12.62 -1.47
N ARG A 39 4.09 -11.56 -0.82
CA ARG A 39 3.68 -11.57 0.59
C ARG A 39 2.35 -10.87 0.78
N PRO A 40 1.48 -11.38 1.68
CA PRO A 40 0.22 -10.74 2.03
C PRO A 40 0.44 -9.45 2.83
N GLY A 41 -0.59 -8.61 2.92
CA GLY A 41 -0.62 -7.40 3.73
C GLY A 41 -0.96 -6.14 2.93
N GLY A 42 -0.89 -6.18 1.60
CA GLY A 42 -1.27 -5.05 0.74
C GLY A 42 -0.60 -3.75 1.19
N MET A 43 -1.39 -2.69 1.36
CA MET A 43 -0.88 -1.37 1.76
C MET A 43 -0.23 -1.35 3.15
N LEU A 44 -0.61 -2.23 4.07
CA LEU A 44 0.06 -2.37 5.37
C LEU A 44 1.53 -2.80 5.22
N ARG A 45 1.83 -3.60 4.21
CA ARG A 45 3.19 -4.07 3.94
C ARG A 45 3.96 -3.17 2.98
N TYR A 46 3.32 -2.76 1.90
CA TYR A 46 3.98 -2.10 0.78
C TYR A 46 3.85 -0.57 0.78
N GLY A 47 2.87 -0.02 1.49
CA GLY A 47 2.68 1.42 1.64
C GLY A 47 3.23 1.98 2.94
N ILE A 48 2.92 1.35 4.08
CA ILE A 48 3.31 1.85 5.41
C ILE A 48 4.76 1.47 5.72
N PRO A 49 5.64 2.40 6.10
CA PRO A 49 7.02 2.10 6.47
C PRO A 49 7.15 1.19 7.68
N ALA A 50 8.21 0.35 7.70
CA ALA A 50 8.44 -0.62 8.77
C ALA A 50 8.71 0.03 10.15
N PHE A 51 9.16 1.27 10.18
CA PHE A 51 9.33 2.00 11.44
C PHE A 51 8.00 2.46 12.06
N ARG A 52 6.90 2.49 11.29
CA ARG A 52 5.53 2.73 11.78
C ARG A 52 4.78 1.43 12.07
N LEU A 53 4.92 0.45 11.18
CA LEU A 53 4.32 -0.88 11.34
C LEU A 53 5.41 -1.95 11.18
N PRO A 54 6.00 -2.44 12.28
CA PRO A 54 7.02 -3.48 12.26
C PRO A 54 6.52 -4.75 11.56
N ARG A 55 7.32 -5.30 10.66
CA ARG A 55 6.92 -6.43 9.80
C ARG A 55 6.62 -7.70 10.58
N ASN A 56 7.35 -7.95 11.67
CA ASN A 56 7.11 -9.08 12.54
C ASN A 56 5.72 -9.02 13.20
N ILE A 57 5.25 -7.85 13.59
CA ILE A 57 3.89 -7.67 14.15
C ILE A 57 2.85 -7.94 13.06
N LEU A 58 3.03 -7.34 11.88
CA LEU A 58 2.14 -7.56 10.74
C LEU A 58 2.07 -9.05 10.36
N ASP A 59 3.21 -9.74 10.33
CA ASP A 59 3.26 -11.17 9.97
C ASP A 59 2.52 -12.03 10.98
N VAL A 60 2.62 -11.74 12.28
CA VAL A 60 1.87 -12.45 13.34
C VAL A 60 0.37 -12.23 13.19
N GLU A 61 -0.08 -10.98 12.97
CA GLU A 61 -1.50 -10.66 12.81
C GLU A 61 -2.10 -11.32 11.56
N LEU A 62 -1.39 -11.26 10.43
CA LEU A 62 -1.82 -11.93 9.20
C LEU A 62 -1.88 -13.45 9.38
N HIS A 63 -0.88 -14.05 10.03
CA HIS A 63 -0.88 -15.48 10.33
C HIS A 63 -2.09 -15.86 11.20
N ASN A 64 -2.37 -15.10 12.25
CA ASN A 64 -3.51 -15.34 13.12
C ASN A 64 -4.85 -15.26 12.37
N ALA A 65 -4.99 -14.30 11.47
CA ALA A 65 -6.20 -14.16 10.66
C ALA A 65 -6.38 -15.30 9.65
N LEU A 66 -5.29 -15.81 9.07
CA LEU A 66 -5.34 -16.79 7.99
C LEU A 66 -5.31 -18.26 8.48
N ARG A 67 -4.98 -18.52 9.75
CA ARG A 67 -4.84 -19.89 10.29
C ARG A 67 -6.14 -20.69 10.40
N LEU A 68 -7.30 -20.08 10.13
CA LEU A 68 -8.61 -20.74 10.18
C LEU A 68 -8.92 -21.60 8.96
N GLY A 69 -7.91 -22.04 8.22
CA GLY A 69 -8.07 -22.87 7.03
C GLY A 69 -8.06 -22.10 5.70
N VAL A 70 -7.83 -20.78 5.75
CA VAL A 70 -7.71 -19.95 4.53
C VAL A 70 -6.53 -20.41 3.68
N GLN A 71 -6.79 -20.69 2.41
CA GLN A 71 -5.73 -20.97 1.43
C GLN A 71 -5.21 -19.66 0.85
N LEU A 72 -3.95 -19.31 1.14
CA LEU A 72 -3.29 -18.15 0.55
C LEU A 72 -2.43 -18.57 -0.64
N ARG A 73 -2.70 -17.98 -1.82
CA ARG A 73 -1.93 -18.16 -3.06
C ARG A 73 -1.29 -16.82 -3.43
N THR A 74 0.01 -16.70 -3.18
CA THR A 74 0.80 -15.50 -3.52
C THR A 74 1.43 -15.61 -4.90
N GLY A 75 1.86 -14.49 -5.50
CA GLY A 75 2.38 -14.45 -6.87
C GLY A 75 1.33 -14.75 -7.94
N VAL A 76 0.03 -14.63 -7.62
CA VAL A 76 -1.07 -14.91 -8.54
C VAL A 76 -1.71 -13.60 -8.97
N GLU A 77 -1.49 -13.23 -10.22
CA GLU A 77 -2.11 -12.06 -10.83
C GLU A 77 -3.34 -12.45 -11.66
N ILE A 78 -4.44 -11.74 -11.46
CA ILE A 78 -5.69 -11.97 -12.19
C ILE A 78 -5.77 -10.97 -13.34
N GLY A 79 -5.99 -11.50 -14.55
CA GLY A 79 -6.04 -10.70 -15.78
C GLY A 79 -6.09 -11.57 -17.03
N ASN A 80 -5.86 -10.95 -18.19
CA ASN A 80 -5.87 -11.64 -19.49
C ASN A 80 -4.50 -11.64 -20.16
N GLY A 81 -3.43 -11.28 -19.43
CA GLY A 81 -2.05 -11.31 -19.93
C GLY A 81 -1.43 -12.69 -19.81
N GLU A 82 -0.22 -12.82 -20.39
CA GLU A 82 0.57 -14.05 -20.28
C GLU A 82 0.94 -14.32 -18.80
N GLY A 83 0.72 -15.53 -18.33
CA GLY A 83 0.98 -15.94 -16.94
C GLY A 83 -0.09 -15.48 -15.94
N GLN A 84 -1.11 -14.71 -16.35
CA GLN A 84 -2.20 -14.30 -15.51
C GLN A 84 -3.34 -15.33 -15.49
N VAL A 85 -4.12 -15.34 -14.42
CA VAL A 85 -5.30 -16.17 -14.29
C VAL A 85 -6.52 -15.36 -14.74
N PRO A 86 -7.29 -15.80 -15.73
CA PRO A 86 -8.46 -15.06 -16.20
C PRO A 86 -9.58 -15.07 -15.16
N MET A 87 -10.33 -13.97 -15.04
CA MET A 87 -11.46 -13.84 -14.13
C MET A 87 -12.51 -14.94 -14.38
N SER A 88 -12.79 -15.25 -15.65
CA SER A 88 -13.78 -16.30 -16.03
C SER A 88 -13.46 -17.68 -15.46
N LYS A 89 -12.18 -17.98 -15.23
CA LYS A 89 -11.78 -19.23 -14.57
C LYS A 89 -12.21 -19.23 -13.10
N LEU A 90 -12.01 -18.11 -12.39
CA LEU A 90 -12.42 -18.00 -10.99
C LEU A 90 -13.95 -18.05 -10.86
N GLU A 91 -14.68 -17.37 -11.75
CA GLU A 91 -16.14 -17.40 -11.78
C GLU A 91 -16.71 -18.79 -12.05
N SER A 92 -15.96 -19.68 -12.73
CA SER A 92 -16.39 -21.06 -12.98
C SER A 92 -15.97 -22.05 -11.89
N GLU A 93 -14.95 -21.74 -11.08
CA GLU A 93 -14.39 -22.64 -10.07
C GLU A 93 -14.91 -22.34 -8.67
N PHE A 94 -15.43 -21.14 -8.41
CA PHE A 94 -15.86 -20.68 -7.08
C PHE A 94 -17.31 -20.21 -7.09
N ASP A 95 -18.00 -20.38 -5.96
CA ASP A 95 -19.38 -19.95 -5.79
C ASP A 95 -19.50 -18.42 -5.68
N ALA A 96 -18.46 -17.76 -5.18
CA ALA A 96 -18.40 -16.30 -5.07
C ALA A 96 -16.99 -15.75 -5.23
N VAL A 97 -16.90 -14.57 -5.82
CA VAL A 97 -15.64 -13.82 -6.03
C VAL A 97 -15.73 -12.47 -5.33
N LEU A 98 -14.83 -12.21 -4.40
CA LEU A 98 -14.72 -10.92 -3.73
C LEU A 98 -13.53 -10.12 -4.27
N LEU A 99 -13.78 -8.90 -4.74
CA LEU A 99 -12.73 -7.98 -5.18
C LEU A 99 -12.23 -7.13 -4.01
N ALA A 100 -11.00 -7.38 -3.56
CA ALA A 100 -10.33 -6.66 -2.48
C ALA A 100 -8.95 -6.12 -2.93
N THR A 101 -8.86 -5.68 -4.19
CA THR A 101 -7.60 -5.31 -4.87
C THR A 101 -6.96 -4.02 -4.36
N GLY A 102 -7.70 -3.21 -3.59
CA GLY A 102 -7.22 -1.95 -3.03
C GLY A 102 -6.97 -0.85 -4.07
N CYS A 103 -6.36 0.25 -3.63
CA CYS A 103 -6.02 1.42 -4.45
C CYS A 103 -4.49 1.55 -4.54
N MET A 104 -3.86 0.71 -5.39
CA MET A 104 -2.41 0.65 -5.52
C MET A 104 -1.84 1.63 -6.55
N ALA A 105 -2.68 2.35 -7.29
CA ALA A 105 -2.26 3.36 -8.22
C ALA A 105 -2.16 4.74 -7.55
N ALA A 106 -1.02 5.41 -7.73
CA ALA A 106 -0.85 6.77 -7.25
C ALA A 106 -1.80 7.74 -7.97
N SER A 107 -2.48 8.59 -7.21
CA SER A 107 -3.32 9.64 -7.80
C SER A 107 -2.43 10.75 -8.39
N PRO A 108 -2.74 11.24 -9.61
CA PRO A 108 -2.01 12.34 -10.20
C PRO A 108 -2.10 13.61 -9.35
N LEU A 109 -1.02 14.39 -9.30
CA LEU A 109 -1.04 15.70 -8.67
C LEU A 109 -1.88 16.65 -9.54
N PRO A 110 -2.93 17.33 -8.99
CA PRO A 110 -3.71 18.29 -9.72
C PRO A 110 -2.89 19.58 -9.93
N LEU A 111 -2.26 19.68 -11.08
CA LEU A 111 -1.49 20.86 -11.49
C LEU A 111 -2.40 21.91 -12.13
N ARG A 112 -1.93 23.16 -12.25
CA ARG A 112 -2.64 24.25 -12.90
C ARG A 112 -1.74 24.97 -13.91
N GLY A 113 -2.37 25.70 -14.84
CA GLY A 113 -1.68 26.44 -15.88
C GLY A 113 -1.05 25.54 -16.93
N GLU A 114 0.14 25.87 -17.37
CA GLU A 114 0.87 25.13 -18.41
C GLU A 114 1.19 23.67 -18.07
N TRP A 115 1.05 23.30 -16.79
CA TRP A 115 1.31 21.95 -16.26
C TRP A 115 0.06 21.10 -16.12
N GLU A 116 -1.13 21.64 -16.37
CA GLU A 116 -2.43 21.02 -16.05
C GLU A 116 -2.65 19.66 -16.75
N THR A 117 -2.07 19.49 -17.93
CA THR A 117 -2.19 18.25 -18.71
C THR A 117 -0.95 17.37 -18.67
N ARG A 118 0.08 17.75 -17.92
CA ARG A 118 1.33 16.98 -17.86
C ARG A 118 1.23 15.82 -16.88
N ASP A 119 1.50 14.62 -17.37
CA ASP A 119 1.85 13.51 -16.51
C ASP A 119 3.30 13.72 -16.01
N LEU A 120 3.46 13.73 -14.70
CA LEU A 120 4.79 13.87 -14.07
C LEU A 120 5.60 12.58 -14.10
N ARG A 121 5.01 11.46 -14.51
CA ARG A 121 5.72 10.19 -14.68
C ARG A 121 6.75 10.33 -15.82
N GLY A 122 7.94 9.84 -15.56
CA GLY A 122 9.03 9.92 -16.52
C GLY A 122 9.82 11.23 -16.53
N ILE A 123 9.48 12.22 -15.71
CA ILE A 123 10.33 13.38 -15.47
C ILE A 123 11.46 12.95 -14.54
N GLU A 124 12.70 13.16 -14.96
CA GLU A 124 13.87 12.81 -14.15
C GLU A 124 13.82 13.49 -12.77
N GLY A 125 13.99 12.70 -11.72
CA GLY A 125 13.97 13.18 -10.34
C GLY A 125 12.57 13.41 -9.78
N VAL A 126 11.49 13.10 -10.51
CA VAL A 126 10.10 13.20 -10.03
C VAL A 126 9.51 11.81 -9.89
N GLU A 127 8.89 11.55 -8.73
CA GLU A 127 8.25 10.28 -8.45
C GLU A 127 6.99 10.48 -7.59
N TYR A 128 5.97 9.68 -7.82
CA TYR A 128 4.80 9.67 -6.94
C TYR A 128 5.13 8.96 -5.63
N GLY A 129 4.69 9.54 -4.51
CA GLY A 129 5.05 9.06 -3.18
C GLY A 129 4.64 7.61 -2.92
N LEU A 130 3.49 7.16 -3.43
CA LEU A 130 3.07 5.77 -3.29
C LEU A 130 4.01 4.82 -4.04
N ASP A 131 4.38 5.17 -5.29
CA ASP A 131 5.29 4.36 -6.10
C ASP A 131 6.67 4.28 -5.43
N PHE A 132 7.15 5.40 -4.88
CA PHE A 132 8.39 5.47 -4.10
C PHE A 132 8.38 4.52 -2.91
N LEU A 133 7.34 4.57 -2.07
CA LEU A 133 7.22 3.71 -0.88
C LEU A 133 7.10 2.23 -1.27
N MET A 134 6.30 1.91 -2.27
CA MET A 134 6.13 0.53 -2.73
C MET A 134 7.40 -0.09 -3.27
N GLN A 135 8.18 0.65 -4.07
CA GLN A 135 9.47 0.17 -4.59
C GLN A 135 10.44 -0.09 -3.44
N MET A 136 10.49 0.82 -2.47
CA MET A 136 11.31 0.64 -1.27
C MET A 136 10.97 -0.62 -0.50
N HIS A 137 9.66 -0.89 -0.31
CA HIS A 137 9.21 -2.04 0.47
C HIS A 137 9.28 -3.36 -0.30
N ARG A 138 9.37 -3.32 -1.63
CA ARG A 138 9.70 -4.48 -2.49
C ARG A 138 11.20 -4.80 -2.53
N GLY A 139 12.02 -4.04 -1.81
CA GLY A 139 13.47 -4.25 -1.75
C GLY A 139 14.23 -3.72 -2.97
N VAL A 140 13.59 -2.88 -3.79
CA VAL A 140 14.29 -2.20 -4.88
C VAL A 140 15.28 -1.21 -4.27
N ALA A 141 16.58 -1.41 -4.53
CA ALA A 141 17.60 -0.49 -4.05
C ALA A 141 17.38 0.90 -4.64
N LYS A 142 17.20 1.90 -3.77
CA LYS A 142 16.98 3.28 -4.16
C LYS A 142 18.05 4.18 -3.58
N THR A 143 18.51 5.08 -4.42
CA THR A 143 19.25 6.26 -3.99
C THR A 143 18.35 7.47 -4.14
N VAL A 144 18.37 8.34 -3.16
CA VAL A 144 17.70 9.64 -3.22
C VAL A 144 18.72 10.75 -3.45
N GLY A 145 18.29 11.84 -4.04
CA GLY A 145 19.16 13.03 -4.20
C GLY A 145 19.57 13.63 -2.84
N LYS A 146 20.60 14.44 -2.85
CA LYS A 146 21.04 15.16 -1.63
C LYS A 146 19.95 16.07 -1.08
N ARG A 147 19.11 16.63 -1.94
CA ARG A 147 17.97 17.48 -1.57
C ARG A 147 16.69 16.86 -2.12
N VAL A 148 15.73 16.63 -1.24
CA VAL A 148 14.45 16.03 -1.57
C VAL A 148 13.33 17.01 -1.19
N ALA A 149 12.47 17.33 -2.15
CA ALA A 149 11.23 18.05 -1.94
C ALA A 149 10.06 17.06 -2.01
N VAL A 150 9.22 17.07 -0.99
CA VAL A 150 7.99 16.27 -0.94
C VAL A 150 6.80 17.22 -1.01
N VAL A 151 5.90 17.03 -1.96
CA VAL A 151 4.70 17.86 -2.12
C VAL A 151 3.50 17.11 -1.54
N GLY A 152 2.90 17.64 -0.50
CA GLY A 152 1.72 17.06 0.16
C GLY A 152 1.69 17.29 1.65
N ALA A 153 0.52 17.06 2.26
CA ALA A 153 0.30 17.33 3.69
C ALA A 153 -0.24 16.11 4.47
N GLY A 154 -0.41 14.95 3.82
CA GLY A 154 -0.95 13.74 4.43
C GLY A 154 0.14 12.81 4.98
N PHE A 155 -0.30 11.71 5.60
CA PHE A 155 0.60 10.66 6.12
C PHE A 155 1.58 10.13 5.09
N THR A 156 1.15 9.95 3.83
CA THR A 156 2.03 9.51 2.74
C THR A 156 3.20 10.47 2.52
N ALA A 157 2.96 11.79 2.61
CA ALA A 157 4.03 12.78 2.45
C ALA A 157 5.04 12.71 3.59
N LEU A 158 4.56 12.56 4.83
CA LEU A 158 5.44 12.37 5.98
C LEU A 158 6.27 11.08 5.86
N ASP A 159 5.62 10.00 5.45
CA ASP A 159 6.28 8.70 5.26
C ASP A 159 7.37 8.79 4.18
N CYS A 160 7.08 9.41 3.05
CA CYS A 160 8.08 9.63 1.99
C CYS A 160 9.25 10.46 2.49
N ALA A 161 8.98 11.55 3.21
CA ALA A 161 10.02 12.42 3.73
C ALA A 161 10.93 11.71 4.75
N ARG A 162 10.34 10.97 5.69
CA ARG A 162 11.08 10.20 6.68
C ARG A 162 11.89 9.06 6.04
N VAL A 163 11.32 8.37 5.04
CA VAL A 163 12.04 7.36 4.27
C VAL A 163 13.21 8.01 3.52
N ALA A 164 13.01 9.15 2.85
CA ALA A 164 14.07 9.85 2.14
C ALA A 164 15.21 10.29 3.07
N ALA A 165 14.88 10.80 4.27
CA ALA A 165 15.87 11.14 5.29
C ALA A 165 16.69 9.91 5.73
N ARG A 166 16.02 8.78 5.96
CA ARG A 166 16.67 7.51 6.35
C ARG A 166 17.51 6.89 5.23
N LEU A 167 17.20 7.20 3.96
CA LEU A 167 18.04 6.85 2.80
C LEU A 167 19.27 7.75 2.62
N GLY A 168 19.46 8.74 3.49
CA GLY A 168 20.65 9.59 3.52
C GLY A 168 20.53 10.89 2.71
N ALA A 169 19.31 11.35 2.42
CA ALA A 169 19.13 12.70 1.88
C ALA A 169 19.67 13.74 2.91
N ALA A 170 20.50 14.67 2.44
CA ALA A 170 21.09 15.70 3.30
C ALA A 170 20.07 16.77 3.73
N GLU A 171 19.07 16.98 2.91
CA GLU A 171 18.01 17.96 3.13
C GLU A 171 16.69 17.42 2.62
N VAL A 172 15.67 17.35 3.49
CA VAL A 172 14.32 16.94 3.13
C VAL A 172 13.34 18.02 3.55
N THR A 173 12.53 18.49 2.61
CA THR A 173 11.51 19.51 2.86
C THR A 173 10.16 19.05 2.35
N ILE A 174 9.15 19.08 3.21
CA ILE A 174 7.75 18.89 2.82
C ILE A 174 7.18 20.27 2.47
N HIS A 175 6.61 20.39 1.28
CA HIS A 175 5.89 21.58 0.82
C HIS A 175 4.40 21.37 0.93
N ILE A 176 3.73 22.24 1.68
CA ILE A 176 2.29 22.21 1.94
C ILE A 176 1.61 23.47 1.40
N ARG A 177 0.29 23.42 1.17
CA ARG A 177 -0.50 24.55 0.67
C ARG A 177 -1.17 25.37 1.76
N THR A 178 -1.09 24.89 2.99
CA THR A 178 -1.74 25.48 4.16
C THR A 178 -0.71 25.76 5.24
N ALA A 179 -1.11 26.43 6.31
CA ALA A 179 -0.25 26.50 7.49
C ALA A 179 -0.12 25.12 8.15
N GLU A 180 1.00 24.89 8.85
CA GLU A 180 1.34 23.61 9.46
C GLU A 180 0.26 23.11 10.43
N GLU A 181 -0.39 23.99 11.15
CA GLU A 181 -1.47 23.70 12.10
C GLU A 181 -2.71 23.05 11.48
N TYR A 182 -2.89 23.17 10.14
CA TYR A 182 -4.00 22.57 9.40
C TYR A 182 -3.62 21.31 8.62
N ILE A 183 -2.43 20.76 8.87
CA ILE A 183 -2.03 19.48 8.26
C ILE A 183 -2.93 18.37 8.85
N PRO A 184 -3.54 17.50 7.99
CA PRO A 184 -4.47 16.47 8.43
C PRO A 184 -3.73 15.21 8.97
N VAL A 185 -2.74 15.42 9.82
CA VAL A 185 -1.96 14.36 10.52
C VAL A 185 -1.80 14.76 11.99
N THR A 186 -1.42 13.81 12.83
CA THR A 186 -1.26 14.08 14.25
C THR A 186 -0.01 14.94 14.52
N GLN A 187 -0.03 15.72 15.59
CA GLN A 187 1.12 16.51 16.01
C GLN A 187 2.35 15.65 16.35
N GLU A 188 2.12 14.43 16.83
CA GLU A 188 3.16 13.47 17.11
C GLU A 188 3.92 13.07 15.83
N GLU A 189 3.21 12.81 14.73
CA GLU A 189 3.83 12.49 13.43
C GLU A 189 4.65 13.65 12.88
N ILE A 190 4.17 14.87 13.03
CA ILE A 190 4.92 16.08 12.66
C ILE A 190 6.19 16.21 13.51
N PHE A 191 6.05 15.99 14.80
CA PHE A 191 7.18 16.07 15.74
C PHE A 191 8.25 15.02 15.40
N GLU A 192 7.84 13.77 15.16
CA GLU A 192 8.77 12.70 14.77
C GLU A 192 9.49 13.00 13.45
N ALA A 193 8.77 13.51 12.43
CA ALA A 193 9.41 13.92 11.19
C ALA A 193 10.45 15.02 11.38
N LYS A 194 10.14 16.03 12.20
CA LYS A 194 11.08 17.10 12.53
C LYS A 194 12.32 16.60 13.31
N ARG A 195 12.13 15.65 14.22
CA ARG A 195 13.26 15.01 14.94
C ARG A 195 14.20 14.27 13.98
N GLU A 196 13.70 13.75 12.88
CA GLU A 196 14.50 13.12 11.82
C GLU A 196 15.11 14.13 10.82
N GLY A 197 14.99 15.44 11.09
CA GLY A 197 15.57 16.51 10.28
C GLY A 197 14.72 16.96 9.10
N VAL A 198 13.46 16.50 9.00
CA VAL A 198 12.54 16.93 7.96
C VAL A 198 12.05 18.35 8.25
N ARG A 199 12.10 19.22 7.25
CA ARG A 199 11.53 20.58 7.31
C ARG A 199 10.15 20.60 6.68
N ILE A 200 9.25 21.43 7.21
CA ILE A 200 7.93 21.66 6.67
C ILE A 200 7.83 23.15 6.30
N LYS A 201 7.36 23.44 5.09
CA LYS A 201 7.15 24.80 4.56
C LYS A 201 5.77 24.90 3.95
N GLY A 202 5.01 25.91 4.36
CA GLY A 202 3.76 26.39 3.78
C GLY A 202 3.97 27.51 2.79
#